data_93763fbbd7a911e61902bdb8d3a1dead
#
_entry.id   93763fbbd7a911e61902bdb8d3a1dead
#
_cell.length_a   1.000
_cell.length_b   1.000
_cell.length_c   1.000
_cell.angle_alpha   90.00
_cell.angle_beta   90.00
_cell.angle_gamma   90.00
#
_symmetry.space_group_name_H-M   'P 1'
#
loop_
_entity.id
_entity.type
_entity.pdbx_description
1 polymer ?
#
loop_
_entity_poly.entity_id
_entity_poly.type
_entity_poly.pdbx_seq_one_letter_code
_entity_poly.pdbx_strand_id
1 'polypeptide(L)'
;MVRPGAGNPAQLHADDEKQRVHIKATAQKKLEVWGERLGKNITSNIVLPQVLKGSSLDLEGQKIEIIGIEEFPSKTFVWIPSIKAVVGGISVFGTSFHLWMADAQTTEARKQWISVLNKIESLRPTIVVPAHAKSESAFDSTAVNHTKSYIQFYEEALKTNKTSEALIAALKAKFPTLTFETALQIGAKVNTGEMKW
;
A
#
# COMPACT_ATOMS: atom_id res chain seq x y z
N MET A 1 19.72 25.85 14.92
CA MET A 1 20.25 24.55 15.34
C MET A 1 19.32 23.99 16.41
N VAL A 2 18.26 23.26 15.98
CA VAL A 2 17.27 22.67 16.88
C VAL A 2 17.82 21.33 17.32
N ARG A 3 18.10 21.17 18.61
CA ARG A 3 18.45 19.85 19.18
C ARG A 3 17.23 18.93 19.02
N PRO A 4 17.38 17.71 18.49
CA PRO A 4 16.33 16.72 18.64
C PRO A 4 16.26 16.39 20.13
N GLY A 5 15.19 16.81 20.78
CA GLY A 5 14.82 16.27 22.08
C GLY A 5 14.80 14.75 21.97
N ALA A 6 15.22 14.03 23.04
CA ALA A 6 15.04 12.61 23.16
C ALA A 6 13.53 12.30 23.16
N GLY A 7 12.93 12.41 21.96
CA GLY A 7 11.56 12.02 21.71
C GLY A 7 11.46 10.53 21.90
N ASN A 8 10.52 10.13 22.70
CA ASN A 8 9.95 8.80 22.73
C ASN A 8 10.04 8.16 21.34
N PRO A 9 10.53 6.92 21.18
CA PRO A 9 10.59 6.27 19.88
C PRO A 9 9.23 6.42 19.23
N ALA A 10 9.20 6.93 18.00
CA ALA A 10 7.99 7.28 17.29
C ALA A 10 6.92 6.21 17.55
N GLN A 11 5.87 6.57 18.25
CA GLN A 11 4.79 5.64 18.55
C GLN A 11 4.13 5.32 17.22
N LEU A 12 4.41 4.12 16.70
CA LEU A 12 3.70 3.60 15.56
C LEU A 12 2.25 3.35 15.99
N HIS A 13 1.31 3.95 15.31
CA HIS A 13 -0.10 3.73 15.52
C HIS A 13 -0.64 2.83 14.42
N ALA A 14 -1.40 1.79 14.79
CA ALA A 14 -2.30 1.11 13.89
C ALA A 14 -3.63 1.88 13.89
N ASP A 15 -4.28 1.93 12.74
CA ASP A 15 -5.53 2.69 12.61
C ASP A 15 -6.65 2.04 13.42
N ASP A 16 -6.62 0.71 13.58
CA ASP A 16 -7.52 -0.04 14.45
C ASP A 16 -6.90 -1.35 14.98
N GLU A 17 -7.63 -2.05 15.87
CA GLU A 17 -7.21 -3.35 16.40
C GLU A 17 -7.11 -4.43 15.32
N LYS A 18 -7.97 -4.41 14.28
CA LYS A 18 -7.94 -5.37 13.17
C LYS A 18 -6.63 -5.25 12.40
N GLN A 19 -6.20 -4.03 12.13
CA GLN A 19 -4.94 -3.75 11.45
C GLN A 19 -3.75 -4.20 12.32
N ARG A 20 -3.78 -3.93 13.62
CA ARG A 20 -2.75 -4.39 14.55
C ARG A 20 -2.66 -5.92 14.60
N VAL A 21 -3.80 -6.61 14.64
CA VAL A 21 -3.88 -8.08 14.60
C VAL A 21 -3.31 -8.60 13.28
N HIS A 22 -3.66 -7.99 12.14
CA HIS A 22 -3.11 -8.36 10.84
C HIS A 22 -1.59 -8.18 10.77
N ILE A 23 -1.06 -7.06 11.26
CA ILE A 23 0.39 -6.82 11.33
C ILE A 23 1.07 -7.91 12.16
N LYS A 24 0.53 -8.24 13.34
CA LYS A 24 1.04 -9.29 14.21
C LYS A 24 1.05 -10.66 13.53
N ALA A 25 -0.05 -11.02 12.88
CA ALA A 25 -0.21 -12.32 12.23
C ALA A 25 0.74 -12.52 11.02
N THR A 26 1.04 -11.43 10.29
CA THR A 26 1.86 -11.49 9.07
C THR A 26 3.35 -11.18 9.30
N ALA A 27 3.71 -10.65 10.47
CA ALA A 27 5.06 -10.15 10.75
C ALA A 27 6.12 -11.24 10.59
N GLN A 28 5.90 -12.42 11.17
CA GLN A 28 6.86 -13.53 11.11
C GLN A 28 7.10 -13.98 9.66
N LYS A 29 6.04 -14.12 8.88
CA LYS A 29 6.13 -14.49 7.46
C LYS A 29 6.88 -13.45 6.63
N LYS A 30 6.66 -12.18 6.92
CA LYS A 30 7.40 -11.08 6.29
C LYS A 30 8.89 -11.13 6.62
N LEU A 31 9.26 -11.44 7.86
CA LEU A 31 10.67 -11.61 8.24
C LEU A 31 11.32 -12.78 7.49
N GLU A 32 10.63 -13.92 7.33
CA GLU A 32 11.13 -15.05 6.57
C GLU A 32 11.39 -14.68 5.10
N VAL A 33 10.39 -14.08 4.43
CA VAL A 33 10.48 -13.71 3.00
C VAL A 33 11.55 -12.64 2.76
N TRP A 34 11.62 -11.63 3.62
CA TRP A 34 12.58 -10.53 3.46
C TRP A 34 13.96 -10.83 4.04
N GLY A 35 14.06 -11.77 5.00
CA GLY A 35 15.31 -12.16 5.62
C GLY A 35 16.34 -12.67 4.62
N GLU A 36 15.93 -13.49 3.66
CA GLU A 36 16.80 -13.99 2.59
C GLU A 36 17.40 -12.85 1.73
N ARG A 37 16.64 -11.75 1.56
CA ARG A 37 17.06 -10.61 0.72
C ARG A 37 17.85 -9.56 1.49
N LEU A 38 17.50 -9.32 2.75
CA LEU A 38 18.09 -8.28 3.58
C LEU A 38 19.30 -8.80 4.38
N GLY A 39 19.42 -10.13 4.56
CA GLY A 39 20.51 -10.75 5.30
C GLY A 39 20.69 -10.10 6.67
N LYS A 40 21.91 -9.65 6.98
CA LYS A 40 22.23 -8.98 8.26
C LYS A 40 21.47 -7.67 8.54
N ASN A 41 20.81 -7.10 7.54
CA ASN A 41 20.04 -5.86 7.68
C ASN A 41 18.57 -6.13 8.09
N ILE A 42 18.17 -7.40 8.25
CA ILE A 42 16.82 -7.72 8.76
C ILE A 42 16.71 -7.32 10.24
N THR A 43 15.53 -6.81 10.62
CA THR A 43 15.27 -6.53 12.04
C THR A 43 15.14 -7.84 12.84
N SER A 44 15.67 -7.86 14.06
CA SER A 44 15.44 -8.94 15.03
C SER A 44 14.21 -8.69 15.91
N ASN A 45 13.70 -7.47 15.93
CA ASN A 45 12.60 -7.07 16.79
C ASN A 45 11.37 -6.68 15.98
N ILE A 46 10.24 -7.31 16.28
CA ILE A 46 8.94 -6.93 15.75
C ILE A 46 8.32 -5.91 16.70
N VAL A 47 8.22 -4.67 16.26
CA VAL A 47 7.53 -3.60 17.00
C VAL A 47 6.09 -3.55 16.53
N LEU A 48 5.14 -3.86 17.43
CA LEU A 48 3.73 -3.75 17.13
C LEU A 48 3.24 -2.33 17.44
N PRO A 49 2.47 -1.71 16.54
CA PRO A 49 1.93 -0.38 16.77
C PRO A 49 0.89 -0.39 17.89
N GLN A 50 0.71 0.75 18.54
CA GLN A 50 -0.41 0.98 19.43
C GLN A 50 -1.65 1.36 18.61
N VAL A 51 -2.83 0.97 19.09
CA VAL A 51 -4.08 1.34 18.43
C VAL A 51 -4.38 2.81 18.70
N LEU A 52 -4.64 3.55 17.65
CA LEU A 52 -5.12 4.92 17.74
C LEU A 52 -6.54 4.94 18.29
N LYS A 53 -6.80 5.80 19.26
CA LYS A 53 -8.17 6.04 19.74
C LYS A 53 -8.86 7.08 18.85
N GLY A 54 -9.84 6.62 18.08
CA GLY A 54 -10.58 7.46 17.14
C GLY A 54 -9.95 7.47 15.74
N SER A 55 -10.42 8.34 14.88
CA SER A 55 -10.06 8.42 13.46
C SER A 55 -9.34 9.71 13.07
N SER A 56 -8.84 10.46 14.05
CA SER A 56 -8.12 11.70 13.75
C SER A 56 -7.10 12.04 14.82
N LEU A 57 -6.09 12.80 14.39
CA LEU A 57 -5.09 13.45 15.23
C LEU A 57 -5.17 14.95 15.02
N ASP A 58 -4.83 15.72 16.04
CA ASP A 58 -4.57 17.15 15.92
C ASP A 58 -3.05 17.39 15.93
N LEU A 59 -2.58 18.16 14.97
CA LEU A 59 -1.21 18.60 14.90
C LEU A 59 -1.20 20.13 14.76
N GLU A 60 -0.85 20.82 15.83
CA GLU A 60 -0.77 22.29 15.87
C GLU A 60 -2.05 22.96 15.39
N GLY A 61 -3.21 22.44 15.80
CA GLY A 61 -4.54 22.92 15.40
C GLY A 61 -4.97 22.48 13.98
N GLN A 62 -4.19 21.64 13.31
CA GLN A 62 -4.55 21.06 12.01
C GLN A 62 -5.03 19.63 12.18
N LYS A 63 -6.21 19.34 11.65
CA LYS A 63 -6.79 18.00 11.70
C LYS A 63 -6.13 17.07 10.69
N ILE A 64 -5.70 15.91 11.14
CA ILE A 64 -5.21 14.79 10.32
C ILE A 64 -6.22 13.67 10.48
N GLU A 65 -6.88 13.26 9.42
CA GLU A 65 -7.93 12.25 9.43
C GLU A 65 -7.44 10.92 8.87
N ILE A 66 -7.80 9.82 9.54
CA ILE A 66 -7.56 8.47 9.05
C ILE A 66 -8.86 7.98 8.45
N ILE A 67 -8.84 7.71 7.15
CA ILE A 67 -10.01 7.32 6.38
C ILE A 67 -9.98 5.82 6.10
N GLY A 68 -11.14 5.18 6.21
CA GLY A 68 -11.34 3.77 5.84
C GLY A 68 -11.17 2.76 6.98
N ILE A 69 -11.11 3.21 8.24
CA ILE A 69 -10.91 2.32 9.40
C ILE A 69 -11.95 1.18 9.44
N GLU A 70 -13.20 1.49 9.20
CA GLU A 70 -14.30 0.50 9.24
C GLU A 70 -14.53 -0.15 7.86
N GLU A 71 -14.52 0.65 6.80
CA GLU A 71 -14.85 0.19 5.45
C GLU A 71 -13.69 -0.57 4.79
N PHE A 72 -12.43 -0.17 5.08
CA PHE A 72 -11.24 -0.67 4.39
C PHE A 72 -10.05 -0.91 5.36
N PRO A 73 -10.19 -1.71 6.41
CA PRO A 73 -9.22 -1.75 7.52
C PRO A 73 -7.78 -2.13 7.11
N SER A 74 -7.60 -2.82 5.99
CA SER A 74 -6.26 -3.14 5.44
C SER A 74 -5.74 -2.11 4.43
N LYS A 75 -6.52 -1.07 4.12
CA LYS A 75 -6.26 -0.09 3.05
C LYS A 75 -6.57 1.34 3.48
N THR A 76 -6.44 1.64 4.77
CA THR A 76 -6.60 3.00 5.30
C THR A 76 -5.60 3.97 4.68
N PHE A 77 -5.95 5.23 4.70
CA PHE A 77 -5.06 6.32 4.29
C PHE A 77 -5.30 7.56 5.15
N VAL A 78 -4.35 8.47 5.13
CA VAL A 78 -4.42 9.75 5.86
C VAL A 78 -4.89 10.84 4.93
N TRP A 79 -5.87 11.62 5.37
CA TRP A 79 -6.35 12.82 4.72
C TRP A 79 -6.02 14.05 5.57
N ILE A 80 -5.41 15.07 4.97
CA ILE A 80 -5.07 16.34 5.61
C ILE A 80 -5.88 17.43 4.90
N PRO A 81 -7.07 17.82 5.43
CA PRO A 81 -7.99 18.71 4.74
C PRO A 81 -7.42 20.10 4.45
N SER A 82 -6.62 20.65 5.37
CA SER A 82 -6.08 22.02 5.27
C SER A 82 -5.21 22.23 4.04
N ILE A 83 -4.53 21.18 3.56
CA ILE A 83 -3.67 21.20 2.37
C ILE A 83 -4.16 20.28 1.25
N LYS A 84 -5.37 19.70 1.40
CA LYS A 84 -5.97 18.75 0.46
C LYS A 84 -5.00 17.63 0.06
N ALA A 85 -4.31 17.05 1.05
CA ALA A 85 -3.32 16.00 0.83
C ALA A 85 -3.82 14.63 1.28
N VAL A 86 -3.61 13.63 0.43
CA VAL A 86 -3.70 12.20 0.77
C VAL A 86 -2.29 11.67 0.93
N VAL A 87 -2.01 11.07 2.08
CA VAL A 87 -0.71 10.49 2.40
C VAL A 87 -0.87 9.19 3.19
N GLY A 88 0.19 8.41 3.30
CA GLY A 88 0.20 7.21 4.12
C GLY A 88 -0.60 6.03 3.56
N GLY A 89 -0.50 4.91 4.26
CA GLY A 89 -1.03 3.64 3.78
C GLY A 89 -0.30 3.13 2.52
N ILE A 90 -0.76 2.00 2.01
CA ILE A 90 -0.20 1.34 0.82
C ILE A 90 -1.22 1.29 -0.33
N SER A 91 -2.20 2.20 -0.31
CA SER A 91 -3.32 2.16 -1.26
C SER A 91 -2.98 2.76 -2.62
N VAL A 92 -2.01 3.67 -2.69
CA VAL A 92 -1.60 4.35 -3.92
C VAL A 92 -0.15 4.05 -4.25
N PHE A 93 0.12 3.66 -5.49
CA PHE A 93 1.46 3.42 -6.02
C PHE A 93 1.84 4.51 -7.03
N GLY A 94 3.12 4.86 -7.03
CA GLY A 94 3.68 5.78 -8.03
C GLY A 94 3.64 5.19 -9.44
N THR A 95 3.54 6.05 -10.43
CA THR A 95 3.33 5.72 -11.85
C THR A 95 4.47 4.92 -12.48
N SER A 96 5.58 4.73 -11.77
CA SER A 96 6.76 3.99 -12.24
C SER A 96 6.85 2.55 -11.72
N PHE A 97 5.88 2.09 -10.90
CA PHE A 97 5.96 0.80 -10.22
C PHE A 97 4.81 -0.15 -10.55
N HIS A 98 5.16 -1.45 -10.66
CA HIS A 98 4.17 -2.52 -10.54
C HIS A 98 3.60 -2.54 -9.13
N LEU A 99 2.30 -2.85 -9.01
CA LEU A 99 1.62 -2.91 -7.73
C LEU A 99 1.93 -4.20 -6.97
N TRP A 100 1.89 -4.12 -5.65
CA TRP A 100 1.98 -5.30 -4.78
C TRP A 100 0.64 -6.03 -4.73
N MET A 101 0.41 -6.94 -5.68
CA MET A 101 -0.86 -7.65 -5.83
C MET A 101 -0.97 -8.91 -4.96
N ALA A 102 0.09 -9.31 -4.25
CA ALA A 102 0.08 -10.49 -3.39
C ALA A 102 -0.94 -10.39 -2.22
N ASP A 103 -1.20 -9.17 -1.73
CA ASP A 103 -2.19 -8.92 -0.67
C ASP A 103 -3.63 -8.76 -1.20
N ALA A 104 -3.84 -8.84 -2.52
CA ALA A 104 -5.14 -8.68 -3.18
C ALA A 104 -5.48 -9.92 -4.03
N GLN A 105 -5.56 -11.07 -3.37
CA GLN A 105 -5.67 -12.38 -4.03
C GLN A 105 -7.05 -12.66 -4.61
N THR A 106 -8.11 -12.05 -4.09
CA THR A 106 -9.48 -12.27 -4.53
C THR A 106 -10.01 -11.12 -5.36
N THR A 107 -10.97 -11.39 -6.24
CA THR A 107 -11.72 -10.35 -6.96
C THR A 107 -12.34 -9.34 -6.01
N GLU A 108 -12.83 -9.81 -4.85
CA GLU A 108 -13.43 -8.93 -3.85
C GLU A 108 -12.40 -7.99 -3.22
N ALA A 109 -11.21 -8.49 -2.86
CA ALA A 109 -10.12 -7.65 -2.35
C ALA A 109 -9.70 -6.58 -3.37
N ARG A 110 -9.66 -6.91 -4.66
CA ARG A 110 -9.35 -5.96 -5.73
C ARG A 110 -10.45 -4.92 -5.93
N LYS A 111 -11.72 -5.32 -5.85
CA LYS A 111 -12.87 -4.40 -5.86
C LYS A 111 -12.84 -3.44 -4.67
N GLN A 112 -12.57 -3.94 -3.47
CA GLN A 112 -12.40 -3.11 -2.28
C GLN A 112 -11.27 -2.10 -2.47
N TRP A 113 -10.14 -2.49 -3.06
CA TRP A 113 -9.07 -1.56 -3.37
C TRP A 113 -9.51 -0.46 -4.34
N ILE A 114 -10.24 -0.81 -5.39
CA ILE A 114 -10.84 0.19 -6.29
C ILE A 114 -11.79 1.15 -5.53
N SER A 115 -12.57 0.65 -4.57
CA SER A 115 -13.45 1.50 -3.75
C SER A 115 -12.68 2.50 -2.90
N VAL A 116 -11.53 2.10 -2.33
CA VAL A 116 -10.62 3.03 -1.63
C VAL A 116 -10.12 4.13 -2.57
N LEU A 117 -9.70 3.78 -3.80
CA LEU A 117 -9.24 4.76 -4.79
C LEU A 117 -10.36 5.71 -5.20
N ASN A 118 -11.59 5.23 -5.36
CA ASN A 118 -12.77 6.07 -5.59
C ASN A 118 -13.04 7.02 -4.41
N LYS A 119 -12.85 6.56 -3.18
CA LYS A 119 -12.95 7.41 -1.99
C LYS A 119 -11.91 8.51 -2.00
N ILE A 120 -10.65 8.19 -2.33
CA ILE A 120 -9.58 9.18 -2.50
C ILE A 120 -9.97 10.21 -3.56
N GLU A 121 -10.41 9.79 -4.74
CA GLU A 121 -10.86 10.70 -5.82
C GLU A 121 -12.00 11.63 -5.36
N SER A 122 -12.94 11.12 -4.56
CA SER A 122 -14.08 11.91 -4.06
C SER A 122 -13.67 13.06 -3.13
N LEU A 123 -12.53 12.96 -2.46
CA LEU A 123 -11.95 14.03 -1.64
C LEU A 123 -11.32 15.15 -2.45
N ARG A 124 -11.13 14.96 -3.77
CA ARG A 124 -10.49 15.90 -4.69
C ARG A 124 -9.13 16.40 -4.18
N PRO A 125 -8.20 15.50 -3.83
CA PRO A 125 -6.91 15.91 -3.32
C PRO A 125 -6.12 16.68 -4.39
N THR A 126 -5.37 17.67 -3.95
CA THR A 126 -4.38 18.37 -4.79
C THR A 126 -3.00 17.74 -4.66
N ILE A 127 -2.75 17.05 -3.54
CA ILE A 127 -1.52 16.34 -3.25
C ILE A 127 -1.87 14.87 -2.94
N VAL A 128 -1.21 13.96 -3.63
CA VAL A 128 -1.28 12.51 -3.34
C VAL A 128 0.13 11.98 -3.24
N VAL A 129 0.55 11.56 -2.05
CA VAL A 129 1.86 10.96 -1.83
C VAL A 129 1.74 9.43 -1.87
N PRO A 130 2.20 8.77 -2.95
CA PRO A 130 2.11 7.33 -3.05
C PRO A 130 3.05 6.62 -2.07
N ALA A 131 2.69 5.41 -1.64
CA ALA A 131 3.49 4.61 -0.72
C ALA A 131 4.82 4.14 -1.33
N HIS A 132 4.79 3.78 -2.61
CA HIS A 132 5.94 3.33 -3.37
C HIS A 132 6.07 4.21 -4.62
N ALA A 133 7.09 5.04 -4.65
CA ALA A 133 7.33 5.97 -5.75
C ALA A 133 8.83 6.23 -5.90
N LYS A 134 9.25 6.65 -7.08
CA LYS A 134 10.58 7.21 -7.29
C LYS A 134 10.61 8.65 -6.77
N SER A 135 11.79 9.15 -6.44
CA SER A 135 11.99 10.51 -5.91
C SER A 135 11.45 11.61 -6.82
N GLU A 136 11.49 11.38 -8.14
CA GLU A 136 11.02 12.29 -9.18
C GLU A 136 9.53 12.14 -9.52
N SER A 137 8.79 11.31 -8.78
CA SER A 137 7.36 11.09 -9.04
C SER A 137 6.54 12.35 -8.75
N ALA A 138 5.55 12.63 -9.59
CA ALA A 138 4.53 13.62 -9.28
C ALA A 138 3.68 13.17 -8.09
N PHE A 139 3.41 14.10 -7.18
CA PHE A 139 2.56 13.85 -6.01
C PHE A 139 1.14 14.40 -6.26
N ASP A 140 0.47 13.84 -7.24
CA ASP A 140 -0.86 14.24 -7.66
C ASP A 140 -1.79 13.03 -7.95
N SER A 141 -2.96 13.28 -8.49
CA SER A 141 -3.97 12.27 -8.80
C SER A 141 -3.56 11.26 -9.88
N THR A 142 -2.48 11.50 -10.63
CA THR A 142 -2.01 10.56 -11.67
C THR A 142 -1.62 9.21 -11.05
N ALA A 143 -1.10 9.20 -9.82
CA ALA A 143 -0.79 7.99 -9.08
C ALA A 143 -2.05 7.16 -8.74
N VAL A 144 -3.16 7.83 -8.41
CA VAL A 144 -4.46 7.18 -8.16
C VAL A 144 -4.98 6.53 -9.44
N ASN A 145 -4.96 7.27 -10.56
CA ASN A 145 -5.39 6.78 -11.86
C ASN A 145 -4.54 5.60 -12.34
N HIS A 146 -3.21 5.67 -12.16
CA HIS A 146 -2.30 4.56 -12.46
C HIS A 146 -2.67 3.31 -11.66
N THR A 147 -2.78 3.43 -10.34
CA THR A 147 -3.10 2.32 -9.45
C THR A 147 -4.43 1.66 -9.84
N LYS A 148 -5.45 2.46 -10.11
CA LYS A 148 -6.78 2.00 -10.52
C LYS A 148 -6.75 1.27 -11.86
N SER A 149 -6.11 1.85 -12.87
CA SER A 149 -5.97 1.25 -14.20
C SER A 149 -5.18 -0.07 -14.17
N TYR A 150 -4.15 -0.14 -13.32
CA TYR A 150 -3.36 -1.35 -13.15
C TYR A 150 -4.21 -2.48 -12.54
N ILE A 151 -4.97 -2.22 -11.46
CA ILE A 151 -5.83 -3.21 -10.83
C ILE A 151 -6.89 -3.72 -11.80
N GLN A 152 -7.52 -2.82 -12.57
CA GLN A 152 -8.52 -3.18 -13.57
C GLN A 152 -7.93 -4.08 -14.66
N PHE A 153 -6.77 -3.70 -15.22
CA PHE A 153 -6.10 -4.55 -16.20
C PHE A 153 -5.66 -5.89 -15.62
N TYR A 154 -5.14 -5.91 -14.39
CA TYR A 154 -4.72 -7.13 -13.70
C TYR A 154 -5.87 -8.11 -13.53
N GLU A 155 -7.05 -7.64 -13.13
CA GLU A 155 -8.27 -8.45 -13.02
C GLU A 155 -8.68 -9.07 -14.35
N GLU A 156 -8.63 -8.29 -15.44
CA GLU A 156 -8.93 -8.81 -16.79
C GLU A 156 -7.88 -9.80 -17.26
N ALA A 157 -6.59 -9.51 -17.04
CA ALA A 157 -5.50 -10.37 -17.43
C ALA A 157 -5.56 -11.75 -16.73
N LEU A 158 -5.97 -11.80 -15.46
CA LEU A 158 -6.15 -13.06 -14.73
C LEU A 158 -7.21 -13.99 -15.33
N LYS A 159 -8.17 -13.47 -16.09
CA LYS A 159 -9.20 -14.31 -16.73
C LYS A 159 -8.62 -15.24 -17.79
N THR A 160 -7.61 -14.77 -18.50
CA THR A 160 -7.00 -15.47 -19.65
C THR A 160 -5.61 -16.02 -19.38
N ASN A 161 -4.86 -15.43 -18.45
CA ASN A 161 -3.48 -15.83 -18.13
C ASN A 161 -3.45 -16.64 -16.83
N LYS A 162 -3.35 -17.97 -16.93
CA LYS A 162 -3.45 -18.90 -15.81
C LYS A 162 -2.11 -19.26 -15.18
N THR A 163 -0.99 -18.87 -15.76
CA THR A 163 0.35 -19.04 -15.22
C THR A 163 0.97 -17.70 -14.88
N SER A 164 1.88 -17.68 -13.90
CA SER A 164 2.58 -16.44 -13.52
C SER A 164 3.38 -15.88 -14.69
N GLU A 165 3.99 -16.73 -15.50
CA GLU A 165 4.77 -16.32 -16.70
C GLU A 165 3.87 -15.57 -17.69
N ALA A 166 2.71 -16.14 -18.05
CA ALA A 166 1.78 -15.51 -18.99
C ALA A 166 1.23 -14.18 -18.44
N LEU A 167 0.88 -14.14 -17.14
CA LEU A 167 0.39 -12.93 -16.49
C LEU A 167 1.46 -11.83 -16.45
N ILE A 168 2.71 -12.18 -16.12
CA ILE A 168 3.85 -11.25 -16.15
C ILE A 168 4.06 -10.70 -17.55
N ALA A 169 4.03 -11.56 -18.57
CA ALA A 169 4.19 -11.14 -19.97
C ALA A 169 3.10 -10.14 -20.38
N ALA A 170 1.83 -10.42 -20.03
CA ALA A 170 0.71 -9.51 -20.30
C ALA A 170 0.86 -8.15 -19.60
N LEU A 171 1.27 -8.15 -18.33
CA LEU A 171 1.49 -6.93 -17.55
C LEU A 171 2.67 -6.11 -18.09
N LYS A 172 3.77 -6.74 -18.48
CA LYS A 172 4.92 -6.06 -19.11
C LYS A 172 4.58 -5.51 -20.48
N ALA A 173 3.77 -6.20 -21.26
CA ALA A 173 3.29 -5.69 -22.56
C ALA A 173 2.40 -4.45 -22.39
N LYS A 174 1.53 -4.43 -21.37
CA LYS A 174 0.65 -3.29 -21.09
C LYS A 174 1.38 -2.13 -20.43
N PHE A 175 2.35 -2.41 -19.58
CA PHE A 175 3.07 -1.44 -18.76
C PHE A 175 4.59 -1.62 -18.90
N PRO A 176 5.17 -1.34 -20.07
CA PRO A 176 6.55 -1.72 -20.40
C PRO A 176 7.63 -0.94 -19.66
N THR A 177 7.28 0.19 -19.05
CA THR A 177 8.22 1.09 -18.36
C THR A 177 8.21 0.94 -16.84
N LEU A 178 7.29 0.12 -16.31
CA LEU A 178 7.20 -0.06 -14.87
C LEU A 178 8.40 -0.87 -14.33
N THR A 179 8.80 -0.51 -13.13
CA THR A 179 9.83 -1.18 -12.34
C THR A 179 9.20 -1.88 -11.13
N PHE A 180 10.00 -2.33 -10.15
CA PHE A 180 9.57 -3.11 -9.00
C PHE A 180 9.18 -4.55 -9.40
N GLU A 181 10.07 -5.20 -10.14
CA GLU A 181 9.93 -6.59 -10.62
C GLU A 181 9.55 -7.58 -9.52
N THR A 182 10.03 -7.37 -8.28
CA THR A 182 9.68 -8.21 -7.13
C THR A 182 8.18 -8.22 -6.87
N ALA A 183 7.51 -7.06 -6.92
CA ALA A 183 6.07 -6.96 -6.73
C ALA A 183 5.31 -7.69 -7.85
N LEU A 184 5.77 -7.51 -9.09
CA LEU A 184 5.20 -8.18 -10.26
C LEU A 184 5.29 -9.71 -10.13
N GLN A 185 6.48 -10.23 -9.85
CA GLN A 185 6.73 -11.67 -9.81
C GLN A 185 5.99 -12.35 -8.66
N ILE A 186 6.07 -11.79 -7.44
CA ILE A 186 5.39 -12.37 -6.28
C ILE A 186 3.87 -12.26 -6.48
N GLY A 187 3.38 -11.09 -6.88
CA GLY A 187 1.95 -10.89 -7.13
C GLY A 187 1.39 -11.86 -8.16
N ALA A 188 2.10 -12.08 -9.27
CA ALA A 188 1.68 -13.03 -10.30
C ALA A 188 1.64 -14.47 -9.77
N LYS A 189 2.72 -14.95 -9.13
CA LYS A 189 2.78 -16.31 -8.58
C LYS A 189 1.70 -16.58 -7.54
N VAL A 190 1.43 -15.62 -6.67
CA VAL A 190 0.40 -15.75 -5.63
C VAL A 190 -0.99 -15.83 -6.27
N ASN A 191 -1.30 -14.93 -7.22
CA ASN A 191 -2.63 -14.87 -7.82
C ASN A 191 -2.90 -15.97 -8.86
N THR A 192 -1.88 -16.68 -9.36
CA THR A 192 -2.03 -17.89 -10.19
C THR A 192 -1.97 -19.18 -9.39
N GLY A 193 -1.77 -19.11 -8.06
CA GLY A 193 -1.71 -20.28 -7.18
C GLY A 193 -0.36 -21.00 -7.14
N GLU A 194 0.66 -20.46 -7.79
CA GLU A 194 2.02 -21.04 -7.82
C GLU A 194 2.82 -20.75 -6.55
N MET A 195 2.35 -19.81 -5.72
CA MET A 195 2.96 -19.43 -4.44
C MET A 195 1.89 -19.17 -3.39
N LYS A 196 2.10 -19.65 -2.18
CA LYS A 196 1.30 -19.29 -1.00
C LYS A 196 1.87 -18.03 -0.36
N TRP A 197 0.96 -17.13 0.00
CA TRP A 197 1.31 -15.85 0.61
C TRP A 197 0.54 -15.65 1.93
#